data_de00b8a56b28693f87de4b1e3969268d
#
_entry.id   de00b8a56b28693f87de4b1e3969268d
#
_cell.length_a   1.000
_cell.length_b   1.000
_cell.length_c   1.000
_cell.angle_alpha   90.00
_cell.angle_beta   90.00
_cell.angle_gamma   90.00
#
_symmetry.space_group_name_H-M   'P 1'
#
loop_
_entity.id
_entity.type
_entity.pdbx_description
1 polymer ?
#
loop_
_entity_poly.entity_id
_entity_poly.type
_entity_poly.pdbx_seq_one_letter_code
_entity_poly.pdbx_strand_id
1 'polypeptide(L)'
;MDWLEDVGLGLDYDSLLLDRTTPDWVDAGSRLRREVADRLAGFAAGVEQIGSSSVKGLLAKPIVDLAIGLTTDQELTPVRERLESAGWIYRGDTGAQGGHVFVLESAPWHRVAHAHVVEHLGEQWRNYLRLRDLLRRSPGARQRYEDTKLRLINEVGDDRTVYTEGKTQIVASLLEEA
;
A
#
# COMPACT_ATOMS: atom_id res chain seq x y z
N MET A 1 -12.38 -12.36 -6.16
CA MET A 1 -11.63 -11.11 -6.53
C MET A 1 -10.58 -11.39 -7.59
N ASP A 2 -10.94 -12.26 -8.49
CA ASP A 2 -10.07 -12.79 -9.54
C ASP A 2 -9.55 -11.70 -10.51
N TRP A 3 -10.31 -10.60 -10.65
CA TRP A 3 -9.95 -9.50 -11.53
C TRP A 3 -8.65 -8.73 -11.13
N LEU A 4 -8.18 -8.85 -9.87
CA LEU A 4 -6.85 -8.35 -9.48
C LEU A 4 -5.74 -9.27 -10.01
N GLU A 5 -5.94 -10.58 -9.94
CA GLU A 5 -4.99 -11.56 -10.47
C GLU A 5 -4.97 -11.55 -12.01
N ASP A 6 -6.12 -11.29 -12.67
CA ASP A 6 -6.22 -11.20 -14.13
C ASP A 6 -5.27 -10.15 -14.72
N VAL A 7 -4.89 -9.14 -13.95
CA VAL A 7 -3.93 -8.09 -14.34
C VAL A 7 -2.51 -8.33 -13.79
N GLY A 8 -2.25 -9.50 -13.17
CA GLY A 8 -0.94 -9.86 -12.63
C GLY A 8 -0.65 -9.28 -11.24
N LEU A 9 -1.69 -8.88 -10.49
CA LEU A 9 -1.56 -8.54 -9.07
C LEU A 9 -1.70 -9.80 -8.23
N GLY A 10 -0.86 -9.94 -7.25
CA GLY A 10 -0.84 -11.05 -6.30
C GLY A 10 0.58 -11.50 -5.98
N LEU A 11 0.82 -11.82 -4.72
CA LEU A 11 2.13 -12.25 -4.23
C LEU A 11 2.00 -13.16 -3.02
N ASP A 12 2.67 -14.29 -3.06
CA ASP A 12 2.77 -15.19 -1.93
C ASP A 12 3.55 -14.55 -0.77
N TYR A 13 3.23 -14.98 0.47
CA TYR A 13 3.87 -14.42 1.66
C TYR A 13 5.38 -14.65 1.69
N ASP A 14 5.85 -15.76 1.12
CA ASP A 14 7.26 -16.15 1.13
C ASP A 14 8.05 -15.58 -0.06
N SER A 15 7.37 -14.79 -0.92
CA SER A 15 7.99 -14.23 -2.12
C SER A 15 8.37 -12.76 -1.94
N LEU A 16 9.50 -12.39 -2.53
CA LEU A 16 9.94 -11.01 -2.70
C LEU A 16 10.16 -10.74 -4.20
N LEU A 17 9.11 -10.34 -4.88
CA LEU A 17 9.11 -10.01 -6.31
C LEU A 17 8.88 -8.51 -6.50
N LEU A 18 9.64 -7.91 -7.41
CA LEU A 18 9.34 -6.58 -7.96
C LEU A 18 9.14 -6.70 -9.46
N ASP A 19 8.09 -6.04 -9.94
CA ASP A 19 7.82 -5.90 -11.36
C ASP A 19 7.43 -4.46 -11.69
N ARG A 20 7.40 -4.11 -12.96
CA ARG A 20 7.02 -2.78 -13.45
C ARG A 20 5.52 -2.57 -13.32
N THR A 21 5.12 -1.56 -12.57
CA THR A 21 3.71 -1.16 -12.45
C THR A 21 3.13 -0.81 -13.81
N THR A 22 2.16 -1.60 -14.25
CA THR A 22 1.45 -1.39 -15.52
C THR A 22 0.31 -0.38 -15.35
N PRO A 23 -0.25 0.18 -16.44
CA PRO A 23 -1.50 0.93 -16.38
C PRO A 23 -2.63 0.13 -15.73
N ASP A 24 -2.72 -1.17 -16.04
CA ASP A 24 -3.78 -2.06 -15.53
C ASP A 24 -3.71 -2.22 -14.01
N TRP A 25 -2.50 -2.23 -13.42
CA TRP A 25 -2.32 -2.23 -11.95
C TRP A 25 -2.85 -0.95 -11.32
N VAL A 26 -2.56 0.21 -11.95
CA VAL A 26 -3.03 1.51 -11.45
C VAL A 26 -4.55 1.60 -11.53
N ASP A 27 -5.13 1.13 -12.64
CA ASP A 27 -6.59 1.12 -12.86
C ASP A 27 -7.29 0.14 -11.92
N ALA A 28 -6.73 -1.06 -11.72
CA ALA A 28 -7.21 -2.04 -10.76
C ALA A 28 -7.17 -1.50 -9.33
N GLY A 29 -6.07 -0.86 -8.92
CA GLY A 29 -5.98 -0.20 -7.62
C GLY A 29 -6.98 0.95 -7.46
N SER A 30 -7.21 1.74 -8.51
CA SER A 30 -8.23 2.80 -8.53
C SER A 30 -9.64 2.24 -8.41
N ARG A 31 -9.91 1.08 -9.03
CA ARG A 31 -11.19 0.37 -8.90
C ARG A 31 -11.38 -0.12 -7.46
N LEU A 32 -10.38 -0.82 -6.89
CA LEU A 32 -10.44 -1.32 -5.52
C LEU A 32 -10.64 -0.18 -4.51
N ARG A 33 -9.94 0.95 -4.72
CA ARG A 33 -10.12 2.15 -3.91
C ARG A 33 -11.58 2.63 -3.90
N ARG A 34 -12.25 2.68 -5.06
CA ARG A 34 -13.67 3.07 -5.15
C ARG A 34 -14.58 2.07 -4.43
N GLU A 35 -14.39 0.78 -4.67
CA GLU A 35 -15.17 -0.28 -4.01
C GLU A 35 -15.05 -0.21 -2.48
N VAL A 36 -13.84 0.05 -1.96
CA VAL A 36 -13.62 0.24 -0.52
C VAL A 36 -14.22 1.54 -0.02
N ALA A 37 -14.09 2.65 -0.76
CA ALA A 37 -14.68 3.93 -0.40
C ALA A 37 -16.22 3.85 -0.31
N ASP A 38 -16.85 3.20 -1.28
CA ASP A 38 -18.32 3.01 -1.31
C ASP A 38 -18.78 2.16 -0.10
N ARG A 39 -18.04 1.11 0.23
CA ARG A 39 -18.33 0.24 1.38
C ARG A 39 -18.18 0.97 2.72
N LEU A 40 -17.23 1.88 2.82
CA LEU A 40 -16.94 2.65 4.02
C LEU A 40 -17.59 4.03 4.05
N ALA A 41 -18.52 4.32 3.14
CA ALA A 41 -19.23 5.59 3.11
C ALA A 41 -19.93 5.87 4.44
N GLY A 42 -19.66 7.06 5.02
CA GLY A 42 -20.15 7.47 6.33
C GLY A 42 -19.36 6.91 7.54
N PHE A 43 -18.29 6.14 7.31
CA PHE A 43 -17.45 5.55 8.36
C PHE A 43 -15.96 5.89 8.21
N ALA A 44 -15.51 6.19 7.02
CA ALA A 44 -14.17 6.68 6.75
C ALA A 44 -14.25 8.06 6.07
N ALA A 45 -13.32 8.94 6.45
CA ALA A 45 -13.24 10.29 5.87
C ALA A 45 -12.64 10.29 4.47
N GLY A 46 -11.89 9.26 4.11
CA GLY A 46 -11.31 9.12 2.78
C GLY A 46 -10.64 7.77 2.55
N VAL A 47 -10.53 7.38 1.29
CA VAL A 47 -9.77 6.21 0.85
C VAL A 47 -8.91 6.62 -0.34
N GLU A 48 -7.60 6.38 -0.26
CA GLU A 48 -6.63 6.73 -1.27
C GLU A 48 -5.80 5.52 -1.71
N GLN A 49 -5.53 5.41 -3.02
CA GLN A 49 -4.52 4.47 -3.51
C GLN A 49 -3.13 5.07 -3.27
N ILE A 50 -2.28 4.30 -2.61
CA ILE A 50 -0.93 4.71 -2.21
C ILE A 50 0.11 3.67 -2.67
N GLY A 51 1.34 3.83 -2.19
CA GLY A 51 2.40 2.85 -2.45
C GLY A 51 2.95 2.87 -3.88
N SER A 52 3.92 1.99 -4.12
CA SER A 52 4.65 1.93 -5.40
C SER A 52 3.77 1.49 -6.55
N SER A 53 2.81 0.58 -6.32
CA SER A 53 1.89 0.06 -7.35
C SER A 53 0.88 1.11 -7.86
N SER A 54 0.79 2.28 -7.19
CA SER A 54 0.00 3.41 -7.65
C SER A 54 0.73 4.34 -8.63
N VAL A 55 2.01 4.07 -8.93
CA VAL A 55 2.88 4.91 -9.76
C VAL A 55 3.29 4.16 -11.02
N LYS A 56 2.69 4.50 -12.15
CA LYS A 56 2.94 3.86 -13.44
C LYS A 56 4.43 3.79 -13.77
N GLY A 57 4.89 2.61 -14.15
CA GLY A 57 6.26 2.33 -14.57
C GLY A 57 7.26 2.19 -13.40
N LEU A 58 6.86 2.41 -12.15
CA LEU A 58 7.71 2.20 -10.98
C LEU A 58 7.84 0.70 -10.68
N LEU A 59 9.02 0.25 -10.28
CA LEU A 59 9.18 -1.11 -9.73
C LEU A 59 8.40 -1.24 -8.42
N ALA A 60 7.54 -2.23 -8.33
CA ALA A 60 6.66 -2.48 -7.18
C ALA A 60 6.46 -3.97 -6.94
N LYS A 61 6.14 -4.34 -5.70
CA LYS A 61 5.49 -5.62 -5.45
C LYS A 61 4.12 -5.61 -6.13
N PRO A 62 3.65 -6.72 -6.71
CA PRO A 62 2.33 -6.81 -7.34
C PRO A 62 1.20 -6.85 -6.29
N ILE A 63 1.11 -5.80 -5.49
CA ILE A 63 0.14 -5.65 -4.39
C ILE A 63 -0.39 -4.22 -4.43
N VAL A 64 -1.70 -4.07 -4.35
CA VAL A 64 -2.32 -2.75 -4.19
C VAL A 64 -2.21 -2.28 -2.74
N ASP A 65 -1.76 -1.05 -2.52
CA ASP A 65 -1.76 -0.42 -1.20
C ASP A 65 -2.84 0.68 -1.15
N LEU A 66 -3.68 0.66 -0.11
CA LEU A 66 -4.67 1.69 0.18
C LEU A 66 -4.37 2.36 1.53
N ALA A 67 -4.64 3.65 1.63
CA ALA A 67 -4.80 4.36 2.89
C ALA A 67 -6.28 4.64 3.15
N ILE A 68 -6.75 4.37 4.36
CA ILE A 68 -8.11 4.62 4.82
C ILE A 68 -8.00 5.60 5.99
N GLY A 69 -8.61 6.77 5.85
CA GLY A 69 -8.54 7.85 6.84
C GLY A 69 -9.71 7.84 7.80
N LEU A 70 -9.44 7.81 9.10
CA LEU A 70 -10.42 7.99 10.16
C LEU A 70 -10.30 9.39 10.77
N THR A 71 -11.41 10.00 11.14
CA THR A 71 -11.41 11.27 11.89
C THR A 71 -11.35 11.06 13.39
N THR A 72 -11.78 9.90 13.87
CA THR A 72 -11.72 9.50 15.27
C THR A 72 -11.44 8.00 15.40
N ASP A 73 -10.84 7.60 16.52
CA ASP A 73 -10.60 6.18 16.81
C ASP A 73 -11.91 5.36 16.96
N GLN A 74 -13.03 6.02 17.26
CA GLN A 74 -14.34 5.36 17.38
C GLN A 74 -14.83 4.79 16.03
N GLU A 75 -14.32 5.29 14.92
CA GLU A 75 -14.66 4.81 13.56
C GLU A 75 -13.95 3.48 13.23
N LEU A 76 -12.93 3.08 13.98
CA LEU A 76 -12.15 1.88 13.69
C LEU A 76 -13.00 0.61 13.75
N THR A 77 -13.82 0.43 14.79
CA THR A 77 -14.64 -0.78 14.94
C THR A 77 -15.59 -1.00 13.75
N PRO A 78 -16.44 -0.03 13.37
CA PRO A 78 -17.32 -0.21 12.22
C PRO A 78 -16.57 -0.33 10.88
N VAL A 79 -15.42 0.32 10.71
CA VAL A 79 -14.58 0.16 9.52
C VAL A 79 -14.00 -1.25 9.46
N ARG A 80 -13.47 -1.77 10.58
CA ARG A 80 -12.97 -3.12 10.68
C ARG A 80 -14.02 -4.17 10.34
N GLU A 81 -15.22 -4.09 10.93
CA GLU A 81 -16.32 -5.02 10.66
C GLU A 81 -16.69 -5.05 9.17
N ARG A 82 -16.70 -3.88 8.51
CA ARG A 82 -17.00 -3.77 7.07
C ARG A 82 -15.90 -4.35 6.19
N LEU A 83 -14.65 -4.13 6.54
CA LEU A 83 -13.53 -4.70 5.82
C LEU A 83 -13.49 -6.22 5.99
N GLU A 84 -13.63 -6.73 7.21
CA GLU A 84 -13.68 -8.17 7.49
C GLU A 84 -14.84 -8.86 6.78
N SER A 85 -16.02 -8.23 6.73
CA SER A 85 -17.17 -8.76 5.97
C SER A 85 -16.94 -8.78 4.45
N ALA A 86 -15.95 -8.03 3.95
CA ALA A 86 -15.52 -8.01 2.55
C ALA A 86 -14.32 -8.91 2.27
N GLY A 87 -13.90 -9.74 3.25
CA GLY A 87 -12.81 -10.68 3.11
C GLY A 87 -11.43 -10.12 3.45
N TRP A 88 -11.34 -8.88 3.98
CA TRP A 88 -10.08 -8.36 4.49
C TRP A 88 -9.73 -9.00 5.84
N ILE A 89 -8.47 -9.26 6.05
CA ILE A 89 -7.94 -9.89 7.27
C ILE A 89 -7.21 -8.83 8.08
N TYR A 90 -7.69 -8.56 9.29
CA TYR A 90 -7.00 -7.65 10.21
C TYR A 90 -5.68 -8.25 10.71
N ARG A 91 -4.59 -7.50 10.61
CA ARG A 91 -3.23 -7.92 10.98
C ARG A 91 -2.64 -7.16 12.17
N GLY A 92 -3.43 -6.32 12.83
CA GLY A 92 -3.01 -5.58 14.00
C GLY A 92 -2.67 -4.13 13.74
N ASP A 93 -2.26 -3.45 14.81
CA ASP A 93 -1.80 -2.07 14.81
C ASP A 93 -0.27 -2.05 14.74
N THR A 94 0.28 -1.37 13.75
CA THR A 94 1.72 -1.13 13.57
C THR A 94 2.14 0.26 14.06
N GLY A 95 1.25 0.97 14.75
CA GLY A 95 1.47 2.30 15.30
C GLY A 95 1.81 3.35 14.24
N ALA A 96 2.71 4.27 14.55
CA ALA A 96 3.11 5.36 13.67
C ALA A 96 3.71 4.91 12.33
N GLN A 97 4.12 3.64 12.22
CA GLN A 97 4.70 3.08 10.99
C GLN A 97 3.66 2.67 9.94
N GLY A 98 2.38 2.60 10.27
CA GLY A 98 1.37 2.18 9.29
C GLY A 98 -0.07 2.09 9.80
N GLY A 99 -0.32 2.40 11.08
CA GLY A 99 -1.63 2.30 11.71
C GLY A 99 -2.17 0.86 11.74
N HIS A 100 -3.47 0.70 11.63
CA HIS A 100 -4.11 -0.62 11.61
C HIS A 100 -4.02 -1.22 10.20
N VAL A 101 -3.42 -2.40 10.09
CA VAL A 101 -3.15 -3.05 8.80
C VAL A 101 -4.18 -4.14 8.52
N PHE A 102 -4.69 -4.14 7.30
CA PHE A 102 -5.55 -5.18 6.75
C PHE A 102 -4.91 -5.74 5.47
N VAL A 103 -5.09 -7.03 5.26
CA VAL A 103 -4.61 -7.73 4.06
C VAL A 103 -5.80 -8.36 3.35
N LEU A 104 -5.85 -8.21 2.04
CA LEU A 104 -6.78 -8.92 1.18
C LEU A 104 -6.04 -10.04 0.48
N GLU A 105 -6.54 -11.26 0.64
CA GLU A 105 -6.03 -12.45 -0.02
C GLU A 105 -7.03 -12.92 -1.09
N SER A 106 -6.57 -13.31 -2.26
CA SER A 106 -7.39 -13.97 -3.30
C SER A 106 -7.46 -15.47 -3.09
N ALA A 107 -6.41 -16.04 -2.51
CA ALA A 107 -6.31 -17.43 -2.08
C ALA A 107 -5.51 -17.49 -0.76
N PRO A 108 -5.58 -18.58 0.01
CA PRO A 108 -4.77 -18.73 1.22
C PRO A 108 -3.28 -18.46 0.94
N TRP A 109 -2.68 -17.55 1.72
CA TRP A 109 -1.27 -17.13 1.61
C TRP A 109 -0.91 -16.36 0.34
N HIS A 110 -1.89 -15.94 -0.49
CA HIS A 110 -1.69 -15.13 -1.68
C HIS A 110 -2.34 -13.75 -1.53
N ARG A 111 -1.51 -12.73 -1.28
CA ARG A 111 -1.95 -11.35 -1.00
C ARG A 111 -2.12 -10.55 -2.28
N VAL A 112 -3.24 -9.86 -2.43
CA VAL A 112 -3.49 -8.97 -3.58
C VAL A 112 -3.55 -7.50 -3.18
N ALA A 113 -3.88 -7.19 -1.92
CA ALA A 113 -3.90 -5.81 -1.44
C ALA A 113 -3.60 -5.68 0.06
N HIS A 114 -3.11 -4.50 0.45
CA HIS A 114 -3.02 -4.03 1.82
C HIS A 114 -3.85 -2.76 2.00
N ALA A 115 -4.44 -2.59 3.18
CA ALA A 115 -5.06 -1.34 3.59
C ALA A 115 -4.46 -0.90 4.93
N HIS A 116 -4.08 0.37 5.00
CA HIS A 116 -3.54 1.04 6.16
C HIS A 116 -4.59 2.02 6.69
N VAL A 117 -5.19 1.72 7.84
CA VAL A 117 -6.17 2.59 8.48
C VAL A 117 -5.42 3.51 9.43
N VAL A 118 -5.47 4.80 9.15
CA VAL A 118 -4.70 5.85 9.84
C VAL A 118 -5.58 7.06 10.11
N GLU A 119 -5.10 8.00 10.93
CA GLU A 119 -5.75 9.30 11.13
C GLU A 119 -5.86 10.06 9.80
N HIS A 120 -7.07 10.48 9.43
CA HIS A 120 -7.31 11.30 8.25
C HIS A 120 -6.66 12.67 8.42
N LEU A 121 -5.89 13.07 7.41
CA LEU A 121 -5.06 14.28 7.46
C LEU A 121 -3.99 14.28 8.56
N GLY A 122 -3.76 13.17 9.24
CA GLY A 122 -2.66 12.96 10.16
C GLY A 122 -1.31 12.86 9.43
N GLU A 123 -0.24 12.73 10.17
CA GLU A 123 1.13 12.72 9.60
C GLU A 123 1.32 11.57 8.61
N GLN A 124 0.93 10.36 9.00
CA GLN A 124 1.11 9.17 8.15
C GLN A 124 0.28 9.23 6.88
N TRP A 125 -0.97 9.71 6.95
CA TRP A 125 -1.81 9.98 5.78
C TRP A 125 -1.10 10.93 4.80
N ARG A 126 -0.63 12.08 5.30
CA ARG A 126 0.10 13.06 4.47
C ARG A 126 1.37 12.46 3.87
N ASN A 127 2.13 11.70 4.64
CA ASN A 127 3.36 11.09 4.16
C ASN A 127 3.10 10.08 3.03
N TYR A 128 2.04 9.27 3.11
CA TYR A 128 1.66 8.38 2.02
C TYR A 128 1.36 9.14 0.72
N LEU A 129 0.58 10.22 0.81
CA LEU A 129 0.19 11.01 -0.36
C LEU A 129 1.40 11.80 -0.93
N ARG A 130 2.19 12.44 -0.08
CA ARG A 130 3.38 13.19 -0.48
C ARG A 130 4.39 12.31 -1.20
N LEU A 131 4.69 11.13 -0.65
CA LEU A 131 5.61 10.17 -1.29
C LEU A 131 5.06 9.70 -2.65
N ARG A 132 3.79 9.29 -2.73
CA ARG A 132 3.14 8.90 -3.98
C ARG A 132 3.27 10.00 -5.03
N ASP A 133 2.90 11.21 -4.66
CA ASP A 133 2.84 12.34 -5.59
C ASP A 133 4.24 12.81 -6.00
N LEU A 134 5.24 12.75 -5.10
CA LEU A 134 6.64 12.96 -5.45
C LEU A 134 7.11 11.93 -6.50
N LEU A 135 6.85 10.65 -6.26
CA LEU A 135 7.24 9.59 -7.19
C LEU A 135 6.52 9.69 -8.55
N ARG A 136 5.31 10.26 -8.59
CA ARG A 136 4.60 10.53 -9.86
C ARG A 136 5.24 11.66 -10.65
N ARG A 137 5.68 12.75 -10.00
CA ARG A 137 6.18 13.96 -10.66
C ARG A 137 7.69 14.00 -10.89
N SER A 138 8.50 13.25 -10.10
CA SER A 138 9.95 13.32 -10.12
C SER A 138 10.62 12.04 -10.64
N PRO A 139 11.15 12.03 -11.88
CA PRO A 139 11.94 10.90 -12.38
C PRO A 139 13.17 10.59 -11.54
N GLY A 140 13.85 11.62 -10.99
CA GLY A 140 15.03 11.45 -10.14
C GLY A 140 14.70 10.79 -8.80
N ALA A 141 13.57 11.16 -8.17
CA ALA A 141 13.09 10.49 -6.96
C ALA A 141 12.73 9.01 -7.24
N ARG A 142 12.07 8.73 -8.37
CA ARG A 142 11.79 7.35 -8.80
C ARG A 142 13.06 6.52 -8.92
N GLN A 143 14.08 7.06 -9.61
CA GLN A 143 15.33 6.34 -9.84
C GLN A 143 16.00 5.99 -8.51
N ARG A 144 16.20 6.95 -7.61
CA ARG A 144 16.79 6.70 -6.30
C ARG A 144 16.00 5.67 -5.48
N TYR A 145 14.68 5.73 -5.54
CA TYR A 145 13.83 4.79 -4.84
C TYR A 145 13.92 3.37 -5.41
N GLU A 146 13.99 3.23 -6.75
CA GLU A 146 14.17 1.94 -7.42
C GLU A 146 15.55 1.36 -7.14
N ASP A 147 16.62 2.15 -7.28
CA ASP A 147 17.99 1.71 -7.02
C ASP A 147 18.14 1.18 -5.59
N THR A 148 17.52 1.86 -4.63
CA THR A 148 17.52 1.39 -3.24
C THR A 148 16.78 0.06 -3.09
N LYS A 149 15.61 -0.10 -3.71
CA LYS A 149 14.85 -1.36 -3.65
C LYS A 149 15.61 -2.51 -4.28
N LEU A 150 16.23 -2.31 -5.44
CA LEU A 150 17.02 -3.33 -6.12
C LEU A 150 18.27 -3.71 -5.31
N ARG A 151 18.95 -2.73 -4.73
CA ARG A 151 20.07 -2.98 -3.85
C ARG A 151 19.65 -3.81 -2.64
N LEU A 152 18.57 -3.43 -1.96
CA LEU A 152 18.06 -4.17 -0.80
C LEU A 152 17.71 -5.62 -1.15
N ILE A 153 17.04 -5.88 -2.27
CA ILE A 153 16.74 -7.26 -2.70
C ILE A 153 18.03 -8.06 -2.90
N ASN A 154 19.03 -7.48 -3.53
CA ASN A 154 20.31 -8.17 -3.77
C ASN A 154 21.08 -8.43 -2.49
N GLU A 155 20.98 -7.56 -1.49
CA GLU A 155 21.70 -7.67 -0.21
C GLU A 155 21.01 -8.62 0.77
N VAL A 156 19.67 -8.65 0.81
CA VAL A 156 18.91 -9.36 1.85
C VAL A 156 18.23 -10.63 1.36
N GLY A 157 18.23 -10.89 0.05
CA GLY A 157 17.52 -12.02 -0.54
C GLY A 157 16.02 -11.95 -0.22
N ASP A 158 15.47 -13.05 0.31
CA ASP A 158 14.05 -13.17 0.64
C ASP A 158 13.67 -12.63 2.04
N ASP A 159 14.62 -12.02 2.80
CA ASP A 159 14.31 -11.45 4.11
C ASP A 159 13.48 -10.18 3.98
N ARG A 160 12.16 -10.34 4.10
CA ARG A 160 11.17 -9.27 3.99
C ARG A 160 11.26 -8.24 5.11
N THR A 161 11.70 -8.63 6.29
CA THR A 161 11.83 -7.71 7.43
C THR A 161 12.94 -6.73 7.18
N VAL A 162 14.13 -7.22 6.85
CA VAL A 162 15.29 -6.40 6.53
C VAL A 162 15.02 -5.53 5.29
N TYR A 163 14.35 -6.07 4.27
CA TYR A 163 13.92 -5.29 3.10
C TYR A 163 13.00 -4.12 3.49
N THR A 164 12.03 -4.36 4.38
CA THR A 164 11.07 -3.32 4.80
C THR A 164 11.75 -2.24 5.64
N GLU A 165 12.60 -2.63 6.57
CA GLU A 165 13.38 -1.71 7.40
C GLU A 165 14.35 -0.86 6.55
N GLY A 166 15.04 -1.49 5.60
CA GLY A 166 15.98 -0.79 4.71
C GLY A 166 15.31 0.26 3.81
N LYS A 167 14.02 0.12 3.52
CA LYS A 167 13.24 1.13 2.79
C LYS A 167 12.94 2.38 3.62
N THR A 168 12.93 2.29 4.94
CA THR A 168 12.53 3.41 5.80
C THR A 168 13.43 4.63 5.59
N GLN A 169 14.72 4.43 5.42
CA GLN A 169 15.67 5.53 5.23
C GLN A 169 15.43 6.29 3.92
N ILE A 170 15.25 5.58 2.80
CA ILE A 170 14.99 6.26 1.51
C ILE A 170 13.64 6.95 1.51
N VAL A 171 12.61 6.37 2.16
CA VAL A 171 11.30 7.01 2.30
C VAL A 171 11.43 8.32 3.09
N ALA A 172 12.12 8.30 4.23
CA ALA A 172 12.36 9.51 5.02
C ALA A 172 13.06 10.60 4.20
N SER A 173 14.16 10.26 3.52
CA SER A 173 14.88 11.21 2.66
C SER A 173 14.01 11.79 1.55
N LEU A 174 13.18 10.97 0.90
CA LEU A 174 12.27 11.46 -0.15
C LEU A 174 11.15 12.35 0.40
N LEU A 175 10.69 12.11 1.63
CA LEU A 175 9.67 12.94 2.26
C LEU A 175 10.18 14.33 2.65
N GLU A 176 11.50 14.49 2.88
CA GLU A 176 12.12 15.81 3.08
C GLU A 176 12.08 16.67 1.81
N GLU A 177 12.03 16.04 0.63
CA GLU A 177 11.98 16.72 -0.67
C GLU A 177 10.54 16.93 -1.20
N ALA A 178 9.52 16.30 -0.57
CA ALA A 178 8.16 16.15 -1.11
C ALA A 178 7.26 17.39 -0.90
#